data_8370b4846f6eb463716dfaaa18e8f13c
#
_entry.id   8370b4846f6eb463716dfaaa18e8f13c
#
_cell.length_a   1.000
_cell.length_b   1.000
_cell.length_c   1.000
_cell.angle_alpha   90.00
_cell.angle_beta   90.00
_cell.angle_gamma   90.00
#
_symmetry.space_group_name_H-M   'P 1'
#
loop_
_entity.id
_entity.type
_entity.pdbx_description
1 polymer ?
#
loop_
_entity_poly.entity_id
_entity_poly.type
_entity_poly.pdbx_seq_one_letter_code
_entity_poly.pdbx_strand_id
1 'polypeptide(L)'
;MALTASAPVPARAQSAPECPPAPLIRLHLPHLQAALTAGKEAVIVALGSSSTRGEKASDPAHSYPAVLQTRLAQALPGWHVAVLNRGINGQDAPEELARLSADVIAVRPQLVIWQVGANGAMRKSDPERFRQRVTEGVRELQAAGIDVVLMDNQHCPRVDATPEGVLLDQVLGQVAKQVGAGLFSRAALMETWQR
;
A
#
# COMPACT_ATOMS: atom_id res chain seq x y z
N MET A 1 -46.94 -14.11 50.49
CA MET A 1 -45.74 -14.59 49.74
C MET A 1 -45.53 -13.68 48.56
N ALA A 2 -44.53 -12.82 48.63
CA ALA A 2 -44.20 -11.89 47.55
C ALA A 2 -42.99 -12.49 46.76
N LEU A 3 -43.21 -12.76 45.46
CA LEU A 3 -42.15 -13.20 44.54
C LEU A 3 -41.40 -11.95 44.08
N THR A 4 -40.14 -11.85 44.46
CA THR A 4 -39.20 -10.86 43.92
C THR A 4 -38.60 -11.42 42.62
N ALA A 5 -38.94 -10.82 41.48
CA ALA A 5 -38.34 -11.10 40.21
C ALA A 5 -36.98 -10.35 40.10
N SER A 6 -35.86 -11.09 40.05
CA SER A 6 -34.54 -10.53 39.76
C SER A 6 -34.44 -10.21 38.28
N ALA A 7 -34.11 -8.98 37.94
CA ALA A 7 -33.84 -8.55 36.57
C ALA A 7 -32.47 -9.10 36.11
N PRO A 8 -32.31 -9.54 34.83
CA PRO A 8 -31.05 -10.02 34.33
C PRO A 8 -30.03 -8.86 34.20
N VAL A 9 -28.82 -9.08 34.73
CA VAL A 9 -27.70 -8.17 34.56
C VAL A 9 -27.29 -8.18 33.09
N PRO A 10 -27.16 -7.03 32.41
CA PRO A 10 -26.74 -6.99 31.02
C PRO A 10 -25.29 -7.51 30.89
N ALA A 11 -25.09 -8.49 30.02
CA ALA A 11 -23.77 -9.00 29.69
C ALA A 11 -22.92 -7.85 29.13
N ARG A 12 -21.82 -7.57 29.80
CA ARG A 12 -20.82 -6.57 29.36
C ARG A 12 -20.26 -7.06 28.03
N ALA A 13 -20.51 -6.34 26.94
CA ALA A 13 -19.87 -6.60 25.66
C ALA A 13 -18.34 -6.54 25.87
N GLN A 14 -17.67 -7.67 25.71
CA GLN A 14 -16.21 -7.70 25.70
C GLN A 14 -15.77 -6.88 24.47
N SER A 15 -15.03 -5.80 24.71
CA SER A 15 -14.38 -5.06 23.61
C SER A 15 -13.50 -6.04 22.82
N ALA A 16 -13.67 -6.06 21.51
CA ALA A 16 -12.78 -6.83 20.66
C ALA A 16 -11.32 -6.43 20.96
N PRO A 17 -10.38 -7.38 20.97
CA PRO A 17 -9.00 -7.06 21.23
C PRO A 17 -8.53 -6.00 20.21
N GLU A 18 -7.97 -4.92 20.71
CA GLU A 18 -7.39 -3.88 19.84
C GLU A 18 -6.22 -4.47 19.07
N CYS A 19 -6.17 -4.22 17.76
CA CYS A 19 -5.01 -4.60 16.95
C CYS A 19 -3.75 -3.92 17.51
N PRO A 20 -2.60 -4.61 17.54
CA PRO A 20 -1.34 -3.99 17.92
C PRO A 20 -1.09 -2.73 17.07
N PRO A 21 -0.52 -1.66 17.64
CA PRO A 21 -0.22 -0.46 16.88
C PRO A 21 0.78 -0.79 15.76
N ALA A 22 0.52 -0.23 14.57
CA ALA A 22 1.43 -0.37 13.45
C ALA A 22 2.80 0.26 13.79
N PRO A 23 3.91 -0.37 13.37
CA PRO A 23 5.24 0.21 13.57
C PRO A 23 5.34 1.54 12.81
N LEU A 24 5.92 2.56 13.46
CA LEU A 24 6.18 3.84 12.80
C LEU A 24 7.28 3.68 11.75
N ILE A 25 6.94 3.96 10.50
CA ILE A 25 7.88 3.98 9.39
C ILE A 25 8.20 5.43 9.05
N ARG A 26 9.47 5.79 9.01
CA ARG A 26 9.92 7.11 8.54
C ARG A 26 10.22 7.01 7.06
N LEU A 27 9.51 7.80 6.25
CA LEU A 27 9.71 7.90 4.82
C LEU A 27 10.33 9.27 4.49
N HIS A 28 11.29 9.30 3.57
CA HIS A 28 11.85 10.52 3.02
C HIS A 28 11.13 10.83 1.71
N LEU A 29 10.26 11.85 1.72
CA LEU A 29 9.37 12.21 0.61
C LEU A 29 9.50 13.71 0.29
N PRO A 30 10.64 14.16 -0.27
CA PRO A 30 10.94 15.57 -0.45
C PRO A 30 9.99 16.28 -1.42
N HIS A 31 9.55 15.64 -2.50
CA HIS A 31 8.63 16.23 -3.46
C HIS A 31 7.23 16.42 -2.87
N LEU A 32 6.72 15.41 -2.15
CA LEU A 32 5.46 15.51 -1.42
C LEU A 32 5.53 16.60 -0.33
N GLN A 33 6.60 16.62 0.44
CA GLN A 33 6.80 17.62 1.49
C GLN A 33 6.85 19.04 0.91
N ALA A 34 7.59 19.24 -0.18
CA ALA A 34 7.70 20.54 -0.84
C ALA A 34 6.33 21.05 -1.35
N ALA A 35 5.54 20.20 -2.01
CA ALA A 35 4.22 20.54 -2.51
C ALA A 35 3.27 20.92 -1.36
N LEU A 36 3.23 20.12 -0.32
CA LEU A 36 2.40 20.40 0.85
C LEU A 36 2.79 21.71 1.53
N THR A 37 4.10 22.02 1.62
CA THR A 37 4.57 23.28 2.20
C THR A 37 4.20 24.49 1.33
N ALA A 38 4.30 24.36 0.00
CA ALA A 38 4.07 25.45 -0.93
C ALA A 38 2.57 25.80 -1.11
N GLY A 39 1.74 24.79 -1.35
CA GLY A 39 0.35 25.01 -1.76
C GLY A 39 -0.71 24.30 -0.93
N LYS A 40 -0.32 23.46 0.01
CA LYS A 40 -1.23 22.56 0.74
C LYS A 40 -2.02 21.62 -0.18
N GLU A 41 -1.50 21.36 -1.37
CA GLU A 41 -2.08 20.47 -2.37
C GLU A 41 -1.07 19.41 -2.76
N ALA A 42 -1.53 18.17 -2.94
CA ALA A 42 -0.71 17.09 -3.45
C ALA A 42 -1.56 16.00 -4.11
N VAL A 43 -0.97 15.33 -5.10
CA VAL A 43 -1.52 14.14 -5.73
C VAL A 43 -0.65 12.95 -5.37
N ILE A 44 -1.27 11.90 -4.88
CA ILE A 44 -0.67 10.59 -4.61
C ILE A 44 -1.28 9.59 -5.59
N VAL A 45 -0.46 8.81 -6.27
CA VAL A 45 -0.95 7.70 -7.09
C VAL A 45 -0.70 6.39 -6.35
N ALA A 46 -1.76 5.60 -6.19
CA ALA A 46 -1.70 4.22 -5.73
C ALA A 46 -1.65 3.31 -6.97
N LEU A 47 -0.45 2.89 -7.38
CA LEU A 47 -0.20 1.99 -8.50
C LEU A 47 -0.16 0.55 -7.99
N GLY A 48 -0.70 -0.39 -8.75
CA GLY A 48 -0.61 -1.81 -8.39
C GLY A 48 -1.67 -2.69 -9.01
N SER A 49 -1.87 -3.84 -8.41
CA SER A 49 -2.76 -4.88 -8.91
C SER A 49 -4.13 -4.88 -8.23
N SER A 50 -4.74 -6.06 -8.07
CA SER A 50 -6.07 -6.26 -7.49
C SER A 50 -6.19 -5.77 -6.04
N SER A 51 -5.13 -5.89 -5.24
CA SER A 51 -5.15 -5.41 -3.85
C SER A 51 -5.14 -3.88 -3.77
N THR A 52 -4.54 -3.21 -4.74
CA THR A 52 -4.61 -1.75 -4.87
C THR A 52 -5.98 -1.32 -5.38
N ARG A 53 -6.52 -2.02 -6.38
CA ARG A 53 -7.87 -1.74 -6.89
C ARG A 53 -8.94 -1.87 -5.79
N GLY A 54 -8.72 -2.75 -4.81
CA GLY A 54 -9.70 -3.06 -3.76
C GLY A 54 -10.55 -4.28 -4.12
N GLU A 55 -10.00 -5.24 -4.88
CA GLU A 55 -10.69 -6.49 -5.18
C GLU A 55 -11.07 -7.22 -3.89
N LYS A 56 -12.32 -7.63 -3.77
CA LYS A 56 -12.93 -8.24 -2.58
C LYS A 56 -13.06 -7.31 -1.36
N ALA A 57 -12.81 -6.03 -1.49
CA ALA A 57 -13.29 -5.09 -0.50
C ALA A 57 -14.83 -5.11 -0.50
N SER A 58 -15.45 -4.96 0.66
CA SER A 58 -16.91 -4.95 0.79
C SER A 58 -17.57 -3.78 0.04
N ASP A 59 -16.80 -2.72 -0.19
CA ASP A 59 -17.21 -1.50 -0.90
C ASP A 59 -15.95 -0.85 -1.49
N PRO A 60 -16.01 -0.15 -2.63
CA PRO A 60 -14.87 0.61 -3.18
C PRO A 60 -14.26 1.61 -2.18
N ALA A 61 -15.06 2.19 -1.28
CA ALA A 61 -14.59 3.08 -0.22
C ALA A 61 -13.70 2.37 0.82
N HIS A 62 -13.71 1.04 0.87
CA HIS A 62 -12.86 0.24 1.75
C HIS A 62 -11.58 -0.26 1.06
N SER A 63 -11.31 0.13 -0.18
CA SER A 63 -9.98 -0.06 -0.76
C SER A 63 -8.94 0.79 -0.02
N TYR A 64 -7.68 0.30 0.09
CA TYR A 64 -6.67 1.05 0.83
C TYR A 64 -6.46 2.48 0.29
N PRO A 65 -6.50 2.76 -1.02
CA PRO A 65 -6.36 4.13 -1.51
C PRO A 65 -7.49 5.06 -1.05
N ALA A 66 -8.74 4.56 -1.02
CA ALA A 66 -9.89 5.33 -0.53
C ALA A 66 -9.79 5.58 0.99
N VAL A 67 -9.40 4.57 1.75
CA VAL A 67 -9.15 4.71 3.20
C VAL A 67 -8.00 5.69 3.46
N LEU A 68 -6.91 5.61 2.69
CA LEU A 68 -5.78 6.55 2.78
C LEU A 68 -6.25 7.99 2.50
N GLN A 69 -7.04 8.20 1.45
CA GLN A 69 -7.63 9.51 1.13
C GLN A 69 -8.40 10.07 2.32
N THR A 70 -9.27 9.26 2.92
CA THR A 70 -10.09 9.67 4.08
C THR A 70 -9.22 9.99 5.29
N ARG A 71 -8.22 9.16 5.58
CA ARG A 71 -7.31 9.35 6.73
C ARG A 71 -6.42 10.58 6.56
N LEU A 72 -5.93 10.84 5.35
CA LEU A 72 -5.15 12.05 5.07
C LEU A 72 -6.00 13.32 5.23
N ALA A 73 -7.24 13.32 4.74
CA ALA A 73 -8.15 14.45 4.94
C ALA A 73 -8.45 14.72 6.43
N GLN A 74 -8.53 13.69 7.25
CA GLN A 74 -8.70 13.83 8.70
C GLN A 74 -7.44 14.31 9.42
N ALA A 75 -6.27 13.79 9.02
CA ALA A 75 -4.99 14.10 9.67
C ALA A 75 -4.41 15.47 9.26
N LEU A 76 -4.80 15.96 8.09
CA LEU A 76 -4.27 17.19 7.48
C LEU A 76 -5.43 18.17 7.16
N PRO A 77 -6.15 18.69 8.17
CA PRO A 77 -7.26 19.59 7.93
C PRO A 77 -6.79 20.87 7.23
N GLY A 78 -7.50 21.26 6.17
CA GLY A 78 -7.13 22.42 5.34
C GLY A 78 -6.07 22.13 4.27
N TRP A 79 -5.71 20.87 4.05
CA TRP A 79 -4.84 20.39 2.99
C TRP A 79 -5.64 19.59 1.96
N HIS A 80 -5.33 19.77 0.69
CA HIS A 80 -6.01 19.09 -0.42
C HIS A 80 -5.10 17.99 -0.98
N VAL A 81 -5.19 16.79 -0.42
CA VAL A 81 -4.42 15.63 -0.88
C VAL A 81 -5.35 14.68 -1.62
N ALA A 82 -5.13 14.49 -2.92
CA ALA A 82 -5.86 13.52 -3.73
C ALA A 82 -5.11 12.19 -3.81
N VAL A 83 -5.81 11.07 -3.62
CA VAL A 83 -5.25 9.72 -3.81
C VAL A 83 -5.93 9.07 -5.01
N LEU A 84 -5.20 8.91 -6.10
CA LEU A 84 -5.69 8.30 -7.34
C LEU A 84 -5.43 6.80 -7.33
N ASN A 85 -6.48 6.00 -7.35
CA ASN A 85 -6.37 4.55 -7.46
C ASN A 85 -6.10 4.14 -8.91
N ARG A 86 -4.91 3.57 -9.16
CA ARG A 86 -4.47 3.01 -10.45
C ARG A 86 -4.19 1.50 -10.31
N GLY A 87 -5.01 0.81 -9.52
CA GLY A 87 -4.97 -0.65 -9.42
C GLY A 87 -5.68 -1.34 -10.59
N ILE A 88 -5.03 -2.34 -11.20
CA ILE A 88 -5.62 -3.18 -12.26
C ILE A 88 -5.43 -4.64 -11.89
N ASN A 89 -6.53 -5.40 -11.86
CA ASN A 89 -6.51 -6.81 -11.46
C ASN A 89 -5.55 -7.64 -12.31
N GLY A 90 -4.79 -8.50 -11.66
CA GLY A 90 -3.93 -9.48 -12.30
C GLY A 90 -2.60 -8.92 -12.82
N GLN A 91 -2.35 -7.62 -12.78
CA GLN A 91 -1.09 -7.05 -13.24
C GLN A 91 0.07 -7.33 -12.28
N ASP A 92 1.27 -7.32 -12.83
CA ASP A 92 2.56 -7.41 -12.16
C ASP A 92 3.53 -6.40 -12.76
N ALA A 93 4.79 -6.40 -12.32
CA ALA A 93 5.79 -5.42 -12.69
C ALA A 93 5.87 -5.07 -14.21
N PRO A 94 5.84 -6.03 -15.16
CA PRO A 94 5.90 -5.70 -16.58
C PRO A 94 4.70 -4.88 -17.06
N GLU A 95 3.48 -5.27 -16.70
CA GLU A 95 2.26 -4.59 -17.12
C GLU A 95 2.10 -3.23 -16.43
N GLU A 96 2.50 -3.13 -15.17
CA GLU A 96 2.48 -1.88 -14.41
C GLU A 96 3.51 -0.88 -14.94
N LEU A 97 4.73 -1.34 -15.28
CA LEU A 97 5.77 -0.54 -15.92
C LEU A 97 5.30 0.03 -17.27
N ALA A 98 4.66 -0.79 -18.11
CA ALA A 98 4.21 -0.40 -19.45
C ALA A 98 3.20 0.78 -19.44
N ARG A 99 2.54 1.04 -18.31
CA ARG A 99 1.56 2.14 -18.17
C ARG A 99 2.01 3.28 -17.26
N LEU A 100 3.26 3.30 -16.77
CA LEU A 100 3.76 4.36 -15.88
C LEU A 100 3.59 5.74 -16.50
N SER A 101 3.97 5.91 -17.76
CA SER A 101 3.86 7.20 -18.43
C SER A 101 2.42 7.73 -18.47
N ALA A 102 1.46 6.90 -18.90
CA ALA A 102 0.07 7.32 -19.11
C ALA A 102 -0.71 7.46 -17.79
N ASP A 103 -0.55 6.49 -16.89
CA ASP A 103 -1.39 6.38 -15.69
C ASP A 103 -0.83 7.14 -14.49
N VAL A 104 0.49 7.39 -14.49
CA VAL A 104 1.20 7.97 -13.34
C VAL A 104 1.86 9.29 -13.72
N ILE A 105 2.84 9.29 -14.64
CA ILE A 105 3.65 10.48 -14.94
C ILE A 105 2.79 11.61 -15.54
N ALA A 106 1.84 11.26 -16.40
CA ALA A 106 0.95 12.25 -17.04
C ALA A 106 0.12 13.07 -16.04
N VAL A 107 -0.18 12.52 -14.85
CA VAL A 107 -0.94 13.25 -13.81
C VAL A 107 -0.05 14.03 -12.85
N ARG A 108 1.29 13.96 -13.02
CA ARG A 108 2.31 14.70 -12.27
C ARG A 108 2.11 14.60 -10.75
N PRO A 109 2.05 13.39 -10.17
CA PRO A 109 1.88 13.23 -8.74
C PRO A 109 3.16 13.60 -7.99
N GLN A 110 3.07 13.90 -6.72
CA GLN A 110 4.23 14.09 -5.85
C GLN A 110 4.71 12.77 -5.25
N LEU A 111 3.83 11.78 -5.14
CA LEU A 111 4.14 10.47 -4.57
C LEU A 111 3.44 9.36 -5.35
N VAL A 112 4.17 8.28 -5.57
CA VAL A 112 3.62 6.98 -5.99
C VAL A 112 3.79 5.97 -4.88
N ILE A 113 2.71 5.31 -4.49
CA ILE A 113 2.75 4.07 -3.70
C ILE A 113 2.58 2.93 -4.70
N TRP A 114 3.65 2.17 -4.93
CA TRP A 114 3.66 1.10 -5.93
C TRP A 114 3.64 -0.27 -5.25
N GLN A 115 2.48 -0.93 -5.30
CA GLN A 115 2.29 -2.30 -4.81
C GLN A 115 2.59 -3.28 -5.95
N VAL A 116 3.58 -4.14 -5.76
CA VAL A 116 4.07 -5.04 -6.83
C VAL A 116 4.62 -6.35 -6.23
N GLY A 117 4.54 -7.44 -7.00
CA GLY A 117 5.18 -8.72 -6.71
C GLY A 117 4.22 -9.88 -6.43
N ALA A 118 3.00 -9.64 -5.91
CA ALA A 118 2.07 -10.72 -5.55
C ALA A 118 1.70 -11.62 -6.74
N ASN A 119 1.40 -11.03 -7.89
CA ASN A 119 1.11 -11.79 -9.10
C ASN A 119 2.37 -12.44 -9.68
N GLY A 120 3.53 -11.78 -9.57
CA GLY A 120 4.82 -12.33 -9.92
C GLY A 120 5.15 -13.59 -9.14
N ALA A 121 4.94 -13.57 -7.82
CA ALA A 121 5.11 -14.73 -6.97
C ALA A 121 4.22 -15.91 -7.43
N MET A 122 2.94 -15.65 -7.64
CA MET A 122 1.99 -16.69 -8.09
C MET A 122 2.30 -17.23 -9.50
N ARG A 123 2.96 -16.43 -10.35
CA ARG A 123 3.39 -16.81 -11.71
C ARG A 123 4.82 -17.37 -11.75
N LYS A 124 5.51 -17.43 -10.60
CA LYS A 124 6.90 -17.84 -10.48
C LYS A 124 7.83 -17.00 -11.36
N SER A 125 7.63 -15.69 -11.32
CA SER A 125 8.43 -14.73 -12.07
C SER A 125 9.90 -14.83 -11.67
N ASP A 126 10.79 -14.70 -12.65
CA ASP A 126 12.24 -14.67 -12.45
C ASP A 126 12.63 -13.45 -11.57
N PRO A 127 13.31 -13.67 -10.43
CA PRO A 127 13.61 -12.59 -9.49
C PRO A 127 14.51 -11.50 -10.04
N GLU A 128 15.43 -11.86 -10.97
CA GLU A 128 16.32 -10.88 -11.56
C GLU A 128 15.60 -9.99 -12.58
N ARG A 129 14.72 -10.57 -13.38
CA ARG A 129 13.84 -9.78 -14.27
C ARG A 129 12.90 -8.89 -13.47
N PHE A 130 12.35 -9.38 -12.36
CA PHE A 130 11.54 -8.59 -11.44
C PHE A 130 12.36 -7.39 -10.91
N ARG A 131 13.58 -7.65 -10.41
CA ARG A 131 14.53 -6.61 -9.95
C ARG A 131 14.72 -5.53 -11.01
N GLN A 132 15.03 -5.94 -12.23
CA GLN A 132 15.30 -5.03 -13.35
C GLN A 132 14.08 -4.14 -13.64
N ARG A 133 12.88 -4.72 -13.73
CA ARG A 133 11.64 -4.00 -14.02
C ARG A 133 11.27 -3.00 -12.93
N VAL A 134 11.36 -3.41 -11.67
CA VAL A 134 11.08 -2.50 -10.55
C VAL A 134 12.11 -1.38 -10.49
N THR A 135 13.39 -1.69 -10.66
CA THR A 135 14.47 -0.68 -10.69
C THR A 135 14.25 0.33 -11.82
N GLU A 136 13.92 -0.15 -13.03
CA GLU A 136 13.61 0.69 -14.19
C GLU A 136 12.46 1.66 -13.88
N GLY A 137 11.33 1.13 -13.39
CA GLY A 137 10.16 1.94 -13.08
C GLY A 137 10.40 2.96 -11.97
N VAL A 138 11.11 2.58 -10.90
CA VAL A 138 11.45 3.55 -9.84
C VAL A 138 12.32 4.67 -10.37
N ARG A 139 13.33 4.36 -11.19
CA ARG A 139 14.21 5.39 -11.80
C ARG A 139 13.45 6.32 -12.74
N GLU A 140 12.52 5.78 -13.53
CA GLU A 140 11.66 6.58 -14.41
C GLU A 140 10.80 7.56 -13.60
N LEU A 141 10.18 7.10 -12.53
CA LEU A 141 9.38 7.95 -11.63
C LEU A 141 10.23 9.02 -10.94
N GLN A 142 11.40 8.65 -10.41
CA GLN A 142 12.33 9.58 -9.77
C GLN A 142 12.86 10.64 -10.75
N ALA A 143 13.17 10.24 -12.00
CA ALA A 143 13.58 11.16 -13.05
C ALA A 143 12.48 12.17 -13.43
N ALA A 144 11.22 11.82 -13.22
CA ALA A 144 10.07 12.71 -13.36
C ALA A 144 9.80 13.58 -12.11
N GLY A 145 10.66 13.53 -11.08
CA GLY A 145 10.50 14.31 -9.85
C GLY A 145 9.42 13.78 -8.92
N ILE A 146 9.22 12.46 -8.88
CA ILE A 146 8.16 11.81 -8.12
C ILE A 146 8.79 10.97 -6.99
N ASP A 147 8.33 11.16 -5.75
CA ASP A 147 8.68 10.28 -4.64
C ASP A 147 8.07 8.89 -4.85
N VAL A 148 8.81 7.84 -4.48
CA VAL A 148 8.36 6.46 -4.63
C VAL A 148 8.40 5.73 -3.31
N VAL A 149 7.28 5.08 -2.96
CA VAL A 149 7.18 4.11 -1.88
C VAL A 149 6.77 2.78 -2.49
N LEU A 150 7.65 1.78 -2.41
CA LEU A 150 7.34 0.41 -2.79
C LEU A 150 6.54 -0.25 -1.67
N MET A 151 5.54 -1.04 -2.03
CA MET A 151 4.73 -1.83 -1.10
C MET A 151 4.85 -3.31 -1.48
N ASP A 152 5.31 -4.12 -0.54
CA ASP A 152 5.48 -5.55 -0.73
C ASP A 152 4.16 -6.35 -0.67
N ASN A 153 4.27 -7.68 -0.73
CA ASN A 153 3.13 -8.58 -0.81
C ASN A 153 2.29 -8.59 0.47
N GLN A 154 1.00 -8.90 0.31
CA GLN A 154 0.17 -9.29 1.43
C GLN A 154 0.41 -10.76 1.78
N HIS A 155 0.25 -11.11 3.06
CA HIS A 155 0.07 -12.50 3.45
C HIS A 155 -1.29 -12.99 2.97
N CYS A 156 -1.28 -14.01 2.13
CA CYS A 156 -2.46 -14.75 1.75
C CYS A 156 -2.06 -16.16 1.29
N PRO A 157 -2.95 -17.18 1.43
CA PRO A 157 -2.58 -18.58 1.15
C PRO A 157 -1.97 -18.83 -0.23
N ARG A 158 -2.37 -18.05 -1.25
CA ARG A 158 -1.85 -18.23 -2.61
C ARG A 158 -0.44 -17.67 -2.80
N VAL A 159 -0.08 -16.60 -2.13
CA VAL A 159 1.27 -16.00 -2.15
C VAL A 159 2.19 -16.79 -1.22
N ASP A 160 1.71 -17.10 -0.01
CA ASP A 160 2.49 -17.79 1.02
C ASP A 160 2.83 -19.24 0.63
N ALA A 161 2.03 -19.86 -0.26
CA ALA A 161 2.32 -21.17 -0.81
C ALA A 161 3.47 -21.20 -1.83
N THR A 162 4.03 -20.05 -2.21
CA THR A 162 5.11 -19.97 -3.20
C THR A 162 6.40 -19.47 -2.57
N PRO A 163 7.56 -20.13 -2.82
CA PRO A 163 8.87 -19.63 -2.38
C PRO A 163 9.17 -18.24 -2.95
N GLU A 164 8.64 -17.94 -4.13
CA GLU A 164 8.81 -16.66 -4.81
C GLU A 164 8.17 -15.50 -4.04
N GLY A 165 7.15 -15.74 -3.19
CA GLY A 165 6.56 -14.71 -2.34
C GLY A 165 7.61 -14.02 -1.47
N VAL A 166 8.31 -14.78 -0.66
CA VAL A 166 9.38 -14.28 0.21
C VAL A 166 10.57 -13.73 -0.60
N LEU A 167 10.93 -14.42 -1.69
CA LEU A 167 12.06 -14.00 -2.52
C LEU A 167 11.82 -12.67 -3.20
N LEU A 168 10.64 -12.43 -3.78
CA LEU A 168 10.34 -11.15 -4.43
C LEU A 168 10.21 -10.00 -3.41
N ASP A 169 9.72 -10.24 -2.19
CA ASP A 169 9.72 -9.24 -1.12
C ASP A 169 11.15 -8.86 -0.70
N GLN A 170 12.07 -9.83 -0.60
CA GLN A 170 13.48 -9.56 -0.35
C GLN A 170 14.11 -8.73 -1.48
N VAL A 171 13.83 -9.10 -2.74
CA VAL A 171 14.30 -8.34 -3.91
C VAL A 171 13.76 -6.92 -3.89
N LEU A 172 12.48 -6.74 -3.56
CA LEU A 172 11.84 -5.42 -3.49
C LEU A 172 12.52 -4.54 -2.42
N GLY A 173 12.79 -5.10 -1.24
CA GLY A 173 13.51 -4.39 -0.18
C GLY A 173 14.94 -4.01 -0.58
N GLN A 174 15.65 -4.87 -1.32
CA GLN A 174 16.98 -4.57 -1.86
C GLN A 174 16.92 -3.45 -2.90
N VAL A 175 15.95 -3.49 -3.81
CA VAL A 175 15.75 -2.44 -4.82
C VAL A 175 15.44 -1.11 -4.12
N ALA A 176 14.49 -1.08 -3.17
CA ALA A 176 14.15 0.15 -2.44
C ALA A 176 15.40 0.81 -1.85
N LYS A 177 16.24 0.02 -1.16
CA LYS A 177 17.51 0.48 -0.58
C LYS A 177 18.50 0.97 -1.64
N GLN A 178 18.65 0.24 -2.74
CA GLN A 178 19.60 0.54 -3.81
C GLN A 178 19.30 1.84 -4.56
N VAL A 179 18.01 2.11 -4.80
CA VAL A 179 17.57 3.30 -5.56
C VAL A 179 17.10 4.44 -4.67
N GLY A 180 17.15 4.28 -3.34
CA GLY A 180 16.71 5.32 -2.40
C GLY A 180 15.18 5.53 -2.38
N ALA A 181 14.40 4.52 -2.73
CA ALA A 181 12.94 4.56 -2.60
C ALA A 181 12.50 4.20 -1.16
N GLY A 182 11.33 4.68 -0.76
CA GLY A 182 10.69 4.22 0.46
C GLY A 182 10.22 2.76 0.34
N LEU A 183 10.14 2.06 1.47
CA LEU A 183 9.54 0.73 1.54
C LEU A 183 8.45 0.71 2.63
N PHE A 184 7.25 0.34 2.25
CA PHE A 184 6.18 -0.03 3.18
C PHE A 184 6.04 -1.55 3.17
N SER A 185 6.59 -2.21 4.21
CA SER A 185 6.45 -3.66 4.33
C SER A 185 5.08 -4.02 4.91
N ARG A 186 4.14 -4.31 4.00
CA ARG A 186 2.80 -4.78 4.35
C ARG A 186 2.86 -6.19 4.93
N ALA A 187 3.75 -7.06 4.43
CA ALA A 187 3.97 -8.39 4.96
C ALA A 187 4.36 -8.33 6.44
N ALA A 188 5.38 -7.55 6.80
CA ALA A 188 5.81 -7.40 8.19
C ALA A 188 4.70 -6.82 9.10
N LEU A 189 3.90 -5.88 8.58
CA LEU A 189 2.75 -5.35 9.30
C LEU A 189 1.69 -6.43 9.57
N MET A 190 1.36 -7.22 8.56
CA MET A 190 0.38 -8.31 8.71
C MET A 190 0.86 -9.40 9.69
N GLU A 191 2.15 -9.71 9.72
CA GLU A 191 2.74 -10.61 10.72
C GLU A 191 2.53 -10.11 12.16
N THR A 192 2.59 -8.81 12.40
CA THR A 192 2.35 -8.26 13.76
C THR A 192 0.91 -8.46 14.21
N TRP A 193 -0.05 -8.55 13.29
CA TRP A 193 -1.47 -8.75 13.59
C TRP A 193 -1.87 -10.23 13.72
N GLN A 194 -1.00 -11.15 13.30
CA GLN A 194 -1.22 -12.60 13.43
C GLN A 194 -0.73 -13.17 14.77
N ARG A 195 0.01 -12.40 15.55
CA ARG A 195 0.52 -12.78 16.88
C ARG A 195 -0.45 -12.43 17.99
#